data_b19e5d4f1fa8be89ccc3d31d06429f90
#
_entry.id   b19e5d4f1fa8be89ccc3d31d06429f90
#
_cell.length_a   1.000
_cell.length_b   1.000
_cell.length_c   1.000
_cell.angle_alpha   90.00
_cell.angle_beta   90.00
_cell.angle_gamma   90.00
#
_symmetry.space_group_name_H-M   'P 1'
#
loop_
_entity.id
_entity.type
_entity.pdbx_description
1 polymer ?
#
loop_
_entity_poly.entity_id
_entity_poly.type
_entity_poly.pdbx_seq_one_letter_code
_entity_poly.pdbx_strand_id
1 'polypeptide(L)'
;ATPQVLDDIRKGFGIAPECAVRTGFHRENLTLAMTPVRASDRDALLLDRLSSPRSDGGAGPTIVYVTQQKTAEEVAAALAQKGFSARAYHAGMEDDERARVQDEFLGSRDAVVVATIAFGMGIDKADIRRVIHYNLPKSLENLAQEIGRAGRDGLPAVCETLVVTDDLLTLRNFAYGDTPDLEAVRELLADLNGHQETDDMELSFFDLAGRHDIRLLVVRTLLTYLE
;
A
#
# COMPACT_ATOMS: atom_id res chain seq x y z
N ALA A 1 -4.87 -2.60 -16.77
CA ALA A 1 -3.55 -3.14 -17.14
C ALA A 1 -2.72 -2.09 -17.87
N THR A 2 -1.43 -2.01 -17.62
CA THR A 2 -0.51 -1.20 -18.42
C THR A 2 -0.45 -1.74 -19.86
N PRO A 3 -0.01 -0.94 -20.85
CA PRO A 3 0.13 -1.44 -22.23
C PRO A 3 0.97 -2.71 -22.34
N GLN A 4 2.06 -2.79 -21.57
CA GLN A 4 2.94 -3.94 -21.54
C GLN A 4 2.24 -5.18 -21.00
N VAL A 5 1.56 -5.08 -19.86
CA VAL A 5 0.78 -6.18 -19.25
C VAL A 5 -0.32 -6.66 -20.19
N LEU A 6 -1.00 -5.74 -20.89
CA LEU A 6 -2.00 -6.11 -21.88
C LEU A 6 -1.38 -6.91 -23.05
N ASP A 7 -0.21 -6.51 -23.52
CA ASP A 7 0.51 -7.21 -24.59
C ASP A 7 0.98 -8.60 -24.13
N ASP A 8 1.50 -8.72 -22.90
CA ASP A 8 1.89 -10.00 -22.31
C ASP A 8 0.71 -10.96 -22.16
N ILE A 9 -0.45 -10.46 -21.69
CA ILE A 9 -1.69 -11.25 -21.62
C ILE A 9 -2.12 -11.70 -23.01
N ARG A 10 -2.12 -10.80 -23.99
CA ARG A 10 -2.49 -11.14 -25.36
C ARG A 10 -1.60 -12.23 -25.94
N LYS A 11 -0.28 -12.10 -25.78
CA LYS A 11 0.70 -13.09 -26.25
C LYS A 11 0.55 -14.42 -25.53
N GLY A 12 0.39 -14.38 -24.18
CA GLY A 12 0.26 -15.59 -23.36
C GLY A 12 -1.00 -16.42 -23.65
N PHE A 13 -2.10 -15.76 -24.01
CA PHE A 13 -3.38 -16.41 -24.29
C PHE A 13 -3.75 -16.46 -25.78
N GLY A 14 -2.87 -16.06 -26.69
CA GLY A 14 -3.13 -16.06 -28.13
C GLY A 14 -4.26 -15.15 -28.59
N ILE A 15 -4.50 -14.04 -27.85
CA ILE A 15 -5.59 -13.10 -28.17
C ILE A 15 -5.16 -12.16 -29.29
N ALA A 16 -5.93 -12.12 -30.38
CA ALA A 16 -5.66 -11.23 -31.50
C ALA A 16 -5.77 -9.75 -31.09
N PRO A 17 -4.97 -8.84 -31.67
CA PRO A 17 -4.96 -7.42 -31.30
C PRO A 17 -6.33 -6.75 -31.30
N GLU A 18 -7.12 -7.05 -32.30
CA GLU A 18 -8.49 -6.54 -32.52
C GLU A 18 -9.51 -7.03 -31.48
N CYS A 19 -9.20 -8.13 -30.77
CA CYS A 19 -10.02 -8.66 -29.68
C CYS A 19 -9.68 -8.06 -28.31
N ALA A 20 -8.61 -7.24 -28.24
CA ALA A 20 -8.23 -6.58 -26.99
C ALA A 20 -8.83 -5.18 -26.90
N VAL A 21 -9.92 -5.06 -26.15
CA VAL A 21 -10.58 -3.77 -25.91
C VAL A 21 -10.00 -3.12 -24.65
N ARG A 22 -9.49 -1.91 -24.77
CA ARG A 22 -9.04 -1.07 -23.68
C ARG A 22 -9.89 0.20 -23.62
N THR A 23 -10.72 0.30 -22.59
CA THR A 23 -11.45 1.54 -22.29
C THR A 23 -10.55 2.48 -21.48
N GLY A 24 -10.81 3.78 -21.54
CA GLY A 24 -10.09 4.78 -20.74
C GLY A 24 -10.22 4.53 -19.24
N PHE A 25 -9.24 5.00 -18.47
CA PHE A 25 -9.24 4.90 -17.00
C PHE A 25 -9.94 6.08 -16.33
N HIS A 26 -10.27 7.12 -17.11
CA HIS A 26 -10.90 8.32 -16.57
C HIS A 26 -12.33 8.00 -16.11
N ARG A 27 -12.62 8.39 -14.87
CA ARG A 27 -13.94 8.27 -14.26
C ARG A 27 -14.41 9.65 -13.85
N GLU A 28 -15.34 10.21 -14.61
CA GLU A 28 -15.84 11.59 -14.46
C GLU A 28 -16.49 11.85 -13.08
N ASN A 29 -16.96 10.80 -12.42
CA ASN A 29 -17.56 10.89 -11.10
C ASN A 29 -16.56 10.93 -9.94
N LEU A 30 -15.24 10.80 -10.22
CA LEU A 30 -14.20 10.87 -9.20
C LEU A 30 -13.53 12.27 -9.21
N THR A 31 -13.56 12.93 -8.06
CA THR A 31 -12.74 14.11 -7.81
C THR A 31 -11.41 13.66 -7.20
N LEU A 32 -10.30 13.92 -7.90
CA LEU A 32 -8.96 13.59 -7.43
C LEU A 32 -8.29 14.85 -6.85
N ALA A 33 -7.77 14.75 -5.64
CA ALA A 33 -7.05 15.82 -4.97
C ALA A 33 -5.73 15.35 -4.39
N MET A 34 -4.72 16.22 -4.40
CA MET A 34 -3.45 16.02 -3.70
C MET A 34 -3.22 17.25 -2.83
N THR A 35 -3.22 17.07 -1.51
CA THR A 35 -3.14 18.16 -0.55
C THR A 35 -1.82 18.07 0.21
N PRO A 36 -0.87 19.00 -0.04
CA PRO A 36 0.34 19.10 0.77
C PRO A 36 -0.01 19.44 2.21
N VAL A 37 0.58 18.70 3.15
CA VAL A 37 0.35 18.91 4.58
C VAL A 37 1.62 18.59 5.38
N ARG A 38 1.81 19.25 6.52
CA ARG A 38 2.89 18.89 7.45
C ARG A 38 2.52 17.62 8.19
N ALA A 39 3.52 16.84 8.57
CA ALA A 39 3.30 15.61 9.35
C ALA A 39 2.50 15.88 10.64
N SER A 40 2.76 16.99 11.34
CA SER A 40 2.04 17.43 12.55
C SER A 40 0.57 17.74 12.34
N ASP A 41 0.18 18.14 11.13
CA ASP A 41 -1.15 18.65 10.83
C ASP A 41 -2.02 17.61 10.10
N ARG A 42 -1.45 16.45 9.77
CA ARG A 42 -2.09 15.39 8.98
C ARG A 42 -3.37 14.86 9.64
N ASP A 43 -3.32 14.59 10.96
CA ASP A 43 -4.47 14.09 11.71
C ASP A 43 -5.61 15.11 11.76
N ALA A 44 -5.25 16.39 11.99
CA ALA A 44 -6.23 17.47 12.01
C ALA A 44 -6.89 17.63 10.63
N LEU A 45 -6.13 17.53 9.56
CA LEU A 45 -6.66 17.60 8.20
C LEU A 45 -7.55 16.38 7.89
N LEU A 46 -7.15 15.17 8.29
CA LEU A 46 -7.99 13.98 8.12
C LEU A 46 -9.34 14.15 8.84
N LEU A 47 -9.32 14.61 10.09
CA LEU A 47 -10.53 14.90 10.87
C LEU A 47 -11.41 15.93 10.20
N ASP A 48 -10.83 17.03 9.69
CA ASP A 48 -11.56 18.05 8.94
C ASP A 48 -12.25 17.45 7.71
N ARG A 49 -11.54 16.64 6.93
CA ARG A 49 -12.12 15.98 5.74
C ARG A 49 -13.24 15.01 6.08
N LEU A 50 -13.12 14.27 7.18
CA LEU A 50 -14.16 13.33 7.60
C LEU A 50 -15.37 14.04 8.20
N SER A 51 -15.16 15.16 8.90
CA SER A 51 -16.22 15.99 9.52
C SER A 51 -16.95 16.87 8.53
N SER A 52 -16.30 17.24 7.43
CA SER A 52 -16.88 18.13 6.43
C SER A 52 -18.02 17.44 5.71
N PRO A 53 -19.23 18.03 5.72
CA PRO A 53 -20.34 17.52 4.94
C PRO A 53 -19.99 17.57 3.45
N ARG A 54 -20.39 16.53 2.74
CA ARG A 54 -20.30 16.52 1.28
C ARG A 54 -21.39 17.45 0.71
N SER A 55 -21.21 17.83 -0.56
CA SER A 55 -22.21 18.62 -1.29
C SER A 55 -23.61 17.97 -1.34
N ASP A 56 -23.68 16.63 -1.15
CA ASP A 56 -24.91 15.86 -1.05
C ASP A 56 -25.41 15.65 0.41
N GLY A 57 -24.76 16.28 1.40
CA GLY A 57 -25.15 16.27 2.81
C GLY A 57 -24.79 15.02 3.61
N GLY A 58 -24.19 14.00 3.01
CA GLY A 58 -23.84 12.72 3.66
C GLY A 58 -22.35 12.57 3.97
N ALA A 59 -21.99 11.82 5.03
CA ALA A 59 -20.61 11.40 5.28
C ALA A 59 -20.17 10.34 4.25
N GLY A 60 -20.93 9.28 4.08
CA GLY A 60 -20.68 8.16 3.18
C GLY A 60 -19.52 7.24 3.62
N PRO A 61 -19.54 5.98 3.19
CA PRO A 61 -18.49 5.03 3.50
C PRO A 61 -17.13 5.54 2.99
N THR A 62 -16.14 5.46 3.88
CA THR A 62 -14.79 6.00 3.62
C THR A 62 -13.72 4.96 3.88
N ILE A 63 -12.76 4.86 2.97
CA ILE A 63 -11.53 4.11 3.18
C ILE A 63 -10.38 5.10 3.37
N VAL A 64 -9.61 4.92 4.44
CA VAL A 64 -8.37 5.65 4.72
C VAL A 64 -7.20 4.69 4.56
N TYR A 65 -6.40 4.86 3.52
CA TYR A 65 -5.24 4.03 3.26
C TYR A 65 -4.00 4.52 4.00
N VAL A 66 -3.34 3.59 4.67
CA VAL A 66 -2.07 3.78 5.38
C VAL A 66 -1.04 2.74 4.93
N THR A 67 0.24 3.01 5.14
CA THR A 67 1.31 2.09 4.71
C THR A 67 1.65 1.03 5.75
N GLN A 68 1.43 1.28 7.04
CA GLN A 68 1.82 0.41 8.15
C GLN A 68 0.62 -0.06 8.98
N GLN A 69 0.71 -1.29 9.50
CA GLN A 69 -0.34 -1.88 10.35
C GLN A 69 -0.55 -1.06 11.63
N LYS A 70 0.54 -0.70 12.31
CA LYS A 70 0.49 0.12 13.51
C LYS A 70 -0.22 1.46 13.27
N THR A 71 0.06 2.12 12.15
CA THR A 71 -0.62 3.37 11.78
C THR A 71 -2.11 3.14 11.54
N ALA A 72 -2.52 1.97 10.99
CA ALA A 72 -3.94 1.67 10.82
C ALA A 72 -4.66 1.61 12.16
N GLU A 73 -4.07 0.94 13.16
CA GLU A 73 -4.63 0.83 14.51
C GLU A 73 -4.69 2.20 15.22
N GLU A 74 -3.59 2.96 15.21
CA GLU A 74 -3.48 4.27 15.85
C GLU A 74 -4.50 5.28 15.28
N VAL A 75 -4.58 5.40 13.96
CA VAL A 75 -5.49 6.34 13.29
C VAL A 75 -6.95 5.89 13.50
N ALA A 76 -7.26 4.60 13.39
CA ALA A 76 -8.62 4.11 13.64
C ALA A 76 -9.07 4.36 15.08
N ALA A 77 -8.19 4.12 16.06
CA ALA A 77 -8.48 4.39 17.46
C ALA A 77 -8.70 5.89 17.72
N ALA A 78 -7.86 6.76 17.14
CA ALA A 78 -8.02 8.20 17.26
C ALA A 78 -9.34 8.70 16.66
N LEU A 79 -9.74 8.17 15.50
CA LEU A 79 -11.02 8.49 14.87
C LEU A 79 -12.21 7.99 15.69
N ALA A 80 -12.14 6.77 16.25
CA ALA A 80 -13.18 6.22 17.09
C ALA A 80 -13.38 7.06 18.38
N GLN A 81 -12.30 7.56 18.99
CA GLN A 81 -12.37 8.49 20.13
C GLN A 81 -13.05 9.83 19.78
N LYS A 82 -13.04 10.22 18.51
CA LYS A 82 -13.75 11.41 18.01
C LYS A 82 -15.19 11.13 17.56
N GLY A 83 -15.68 9.91 17.79
CA GLY A 83 -17.06 9.52 17.50
C GLY A 83 -17.32 8.99 16.09
N PHE A 84 -16.27 8.75 15.29
CA PHE A 84 -16.44 8.09 13.99
C PHE A 84 -16.61 6.58 14.15
N SER A 85 -17.44 5.96 13.30
CA SER A 85 -17.51 4.50 13.18
C SER A 85 -16.27 3.99 12.43
N ALA A 86 -15.10 4.05 13.10
CA ALA A 86 -13.81 3.74 12.49
C ALA A 86 -13.27 2.39 12.97
N ARG A 87 -12.74 1.58 12.05
CA ARG A 87 -12.09 0.28 12.30
C ARG A 87 -10.77 0.20 11.56
N ALA A 88 -9.77 -0.44 12.18
CA ALA A 88 -8.54 -0.82 11.50
C ALA A 88 -8.74 -2.09 10.67
N TYR A 89 -7.97 -2.23 9.58
CA TYR A 89 -7.91 -3.46 8.79
C TYR A 89 -6.51 -3.66 8.19
N HIS A 90 -5.87 -4.78 8.51
CA HIS A 90 -4.56 -5.14 7.97
C HIS A 90 -4.32 -6.65 8.04
N ALA A 91 -3.28 -7.13 7.35
CA ALA A 91 -2.97 -8.56 7.25
C ALA A 91 -2.52 -9.22 8.58
N GLY A 92 -2.14 -8.43 9.59
CA GLY A 92 -1.77 -8.93 10.92
C GLY A 92 -2.94 -9.24 11.84
N MET A 93 -4.20 -8.94 11.42
CA MET A 93 -5.40 -9.29 12.19
C MET A 93 -5.82 -10.73 11.94
N GLU A 94 -6.49 -11.34 12.92
CA GLU A 94 -7.11 -12.65 12.79
C GLU A 94 -8.19 -12.65 11.70
N ASP A 95 -8.37 -13.78 11.03
CA ASP A 95 -9.27 -13.90 9.88
C ASP A 95 -10.73 -13.57 10.24
N ASP A 96 -11.20 -14.02 11.40
CA ASP A 96 -12.56 -13.76 11.89
C ASP A 96 -12.79 -12.27 12.16
N GLU A 97 -11.77 -11.58 12.67
CA GLU A 97 -11.85 -10.14 12.91
C GLU A 97 -11.87 -9.37 11.59
N ARG A 98 -11.04 -9.77 10.63
CA ARG A 98 -11.04 -9.17 9.29
C ARG A 98 -12.39 -9.33 8.60
N ALA A 99 -12.99 -10.53 8.68
CA ALA A 99 -14.32 -10.80 8.12
C ALA A 99 -15.37 -9.89 8.75
N ARG A 100 -15.37 -9.77 10.08
CA ARG A 100 -16.32 -8.91 10.80
C ARG A 100 -16.19 -7.44 10.40
N VAL A 101 -14.97 -6.88 10.35
CA VAL A 101 -14.73 -5.48 9.93
C VAL A 101 -15.20 -5.27 8.49
N GLN A 102 -14.97 -6.24 7.63
CA GLN A 102 -15.41 -6.19 6.24
C GLN A 102 -16.95 -6.19 6.14
N ASP A 103 -17.63 -7.07 6.86
CA ASP A 103 -19.10 -7.16 6.86
C ASP A 103 -19.74 -5.90 7.46
N GLU A 104 -19.18 -5.36 8.56
CA GLU A 104 -19.60 -4.08 9.14
C GLU A 104 -19.46 -2.94 8.12
N PHE A 105 -18.35 -2.87 7.39
CA PHE A 105 -18.13 -1.85 6.37
C PHE A 105 -19.10 -2.00 5.19
N LEU A 106 -19.31 -3.23 4.71
CA LEU A 106 -20.22 -3.49 3.59
C LEU A 106 -21.67 -3.10 3.92
N GLY A 107 -22.11 -3.34 5.16
CA GLY A 107 -23.47 -3.04 5.62
C GLY A 107 -23.67 -1.57 6.04
N SER A 108 -22.62 -0.81 6.29
CA SER A 108 -22.72 0.55 6.79
C SER A 108 -22.84 1.60 5.69
N ARG A 109 -23.47 2.73 6.03
CA ARG A 109 -23.59 3.90 5.15
C ARG A 109 -22.59 5.02 5.46
N ASP A 110 -21.85 4.92 6.58
CA ASP A 110 -20.97 5.98 7.10
C ASP A 110 -19.70 5.46 7.76
N ALA A 111 -19.47 4.14 7.72
CA ALA A 111 -18.28 3.55 8.31
C ALA A 111 -16.98 4.08 7.67
N VAL A 112 -15.95 4.19 8.51
CA VAL A 112 -14.59 4.51 8.13
C VAL A 112 -13.71 3.28 8.38
N VAL A 113 -13.06 2.76 7.34
CA VAL A 113 -12.03 1.74 7.51
C VAL A 113 -10.67 2.35 7.27
N VAL A 114 -9.80 2.26 8.27
CA VAL A 114 -8.38 2.65 8.16
C VAL A 114 -7.58 1.39 7.85
N ALA A 115 -7.01 1.31 6.68
CA ALA A 115 -6.48 0.05 6.19
C ALA A 115 -5.15 0.16 5.46
N THR A 116 -4.38 -0.92 5.53
CA THR A 116 -3.29 -1.15 4.57
C THR A 116 -3.86 -1.68 3.24
N ILE A 117 -3.00 -1.87 2.24
CA ILE A 117 -3.37 -2.45 0.94
C ILE A 117 -4.09 -3.81 1.05
N ALA A 118 -4.01 -4.47 2.21
CA ALA A 118 -4.72 -5.72 2.47
C ALA A 118 -6.26 -5.58 2.38
N PHE A 119 -6.80 -4.37 2.62
CA PHE A 119 -8.22 -4.08 2.45
C PHE A 119 -8.51 -3.71 1.02
N GLY A 120 -9.11 -4.62 0.32
CA GLY A 120 -9.47 -4.31 -1.04
C GLY A 120 -9.69 -5.52 -1.93
N MET A 121 -8.95 -6.60 -1.78
CA MET A 121 -9.26 -7.83 -2.50
C MET A 121 -10.62 -8.36 -2.02
N GLY A 122 -11.56 -8.49 -2.96
CA GLY A 122 -12.92 -8.98 -2.64
C GLY A 122 -13.91 -7.94 -2.08
N ILE A 123 -13.51 -6.67 -1.92
CA ILE A 123 -14.44 -5.61 -1.51
C ILE A 123 -15.24 -5.13 -2.71
N ASP A 124 -16.53 -5.47 -2.74
CA ASP A 124 -17.48 -5.00 -3.74
C ASP A 124 -18.58 -4.15 -3.09
N LYS A 125 -18.20 -2.92 -2.72
CA LYS A 125 -19.10 -1.89 -2.20
C LYS A 125 -19.15 -0.74 -3.20
N ALA A 126 -20.29 -0.55 -3.84
CA ALA A 126 -20.44 0.41 -4.93
C ALA A 126 -20.49 1.87 -4.46
N ASP A 127 -20.98 2.09 -3.23
CA ASP A 127 -21.27 3.40 -2.66
C ASP A 127 -20.15 4.00 -1.80
N ILE A 128 -18.90 3.59 -1.98
CA ILE A 128 -17.77 4.23 -1.31
C ILE A 128 -17.64 5.66 -1.80
N ARG A 129 -17.74 6.61 -0.87
CA ARG A 129 -17.79 8.05 -1.18
C ARG A 129 -16.46 8.76 -1.04
N ARG A 130 -15.56 8.22 -0.21
CA ARG A 130 -14.22 8.79 -0.03
C ARG A 130 -13.17 7.70 0.00
N VAL A 131 -12.07 7.97 -0.69
CA VAL A 131 -10.80 7.25 -0.53
C VAL A 131 -9.76 8.29 -0.15
N ILE A 132 -9.21 8.19 1.05
CA ILE A 132 -8.20 9.11 1.55
C ILE A 132 -6.89 8.33 1.72
N HIS A 133 -5.84 8.76 1.04
CA HIS A 133 -4.50 8.27 1.30
C HIS A 133 -3.87 9.13 2.40
N TYR A 134 -3.86 8.57 3.62
CA TYR A 134 -3.20 9.19 4.77
C TYR A 134 -1.68 9.22 4.58
N ASN A 135 -1.12 8.14 4.05
CA ASN A 135 0.26 8.08 3.55
C ASN A 135 0.27 8.00 2.02
N LEU A 136 1.38 8.40 1.41
CA LEU A 136 1.57 8.24 -0.02
C LEU A 136 1.46 6.75 -0.42
N PRO A 137 0.72 6.40 -1.48
CA PRO A 137 0.65 5.04 -1.99
C PRO A 137 2.02 4.59 -2.52
N LYS A 138 2.28 3.29 -2.46
CA LYS A 138 3.59 2.71 -2.84
C LYS A 138 3.94 2.87 -4.31
N SER A 139 2.94 2.97 -5.18
CA SER A 139 3.10 3.18 -6.62
C SER A 139 1.85 3.82 -7.23
N LEU A 140 1.94 4.26 -8.47
CA LEU A 140 0.79 4.77 -9.23
C LEU A 140 -0.24 3.67 -9.52
N GLU A 141 0.20 2.43 -9.67
CA GLU A 141 -0.69 1.28 -9.83
C GLU A 141 -1.50 1.04 -8.56
N ASN A 142 -0.88 1.13 -7.38
CA ASN A 142 -1.57 1.04 -6.11
C ASN A 142 -2.58 2.18 -5.97
N LEU A 143 -2.17 3.42 -6.25
CA LEU A 143 -3.07 4.58 -6.26
C LEU A 143 -4.29 4.31 -7.15
N ALA A 144 -4.06 3.87 -8.41
CA ALA A 144 -5.15 3.62 -9.35
C ALA A 144 -6.10 2.51 -8.89
N GLN A 145 -5.58 1.44 -8.27
CA GLN A 145 -6.41 0.36 -7.71
C GLN A 145 -7.24 0.82 -6.51
N GLU A 146 -6.65 1.62 -5.63
CA GLU A 146 -7.26 2.10 -4.41
C GLU A 146 -8.36 3.13 -4.71
N ILE A 147 -8.09 4.14 -5.54
CA ILE A 147 -9.12 5.10 -5.98
C ILE A 147 -10.22 4.45 -6.83
N GLY A 148 -9.88 3.38 -7.55
CA GLY A 148 -10.84 2.61 -8.37
C GLY A 148 -11.98 1.96 -7.56
N ARG A 149 -11.89 1.96 -6.23
CA ARG A 149 -12.95 1.46 -5.33
C ARG A 149 -14.06 2.47 -5.10
N ALA A 150 -13.74 3.76 -5.22
CA ALA A 150 -14.70 4.83 -4.97
C ALA A 150 -15.76 4.93 -6.07
N GLY A 151 -17.00 5.24 -5.70
CA GLY A 151 -18.08 5.62 -6.61
C GLY A 151 -18.36 4.64 -7.74
N ARG A 152 -18.33 3.33 -7.50
CA ARG A 152 -18.63 2.31 -8.54
C ARG A 152 -20.06 2.37 -9.04
N ASP A 153 -20.94 2.96 -8.26
CA ASP A 153 -22.34 3.24 -8.62
C ASP A 153 -22.51 4.43 -9.57
N GLY A 154 -21.42 5.07 -9.99
CA GLY A 154 -21.44 6.24 -10.86
C GLY A 154 -21.71 7.57 -10.14
N LEU A 155 -22.03 7.56 -8.84
CA LEU A 155 -22.27 8.78 -8.09
C LEU A 155 -20.93 9.46 -7.68
N PRO A 156 -20.95 10.77 -7.42
CA PRO A 156 -19.75 11.53 -7.07
C PRO A 156 -19.00 10.94 -5.85
N ALA A 157 -17.69 10.80 -5.98
CA ALA A 157 -16.82 10.36 -4.90
C ALA A 157 -15.51 11.16 -4.93
N VAL A 158 -14.88 11.32 -3.77
CA VAL A 158 -13.64 12.08 -3.58
C VAL A 158 -12.51 11.13 -3.26
N CYS A 159 -11.40 11.28 -3.97
CA CYS A 159 -10.15 10.59 -3.71
C CYS A 159 -9.08 11.62 -3.41
N GLU A 160 -8.62 11.70 -2.16
CA GLU A 160 -7.65 12.70 -1.73
C GLU A 160 -6.39 12.03 -1.17
N THR A 161 -5.23 12.51 -1.58
CA THR A 161 -3.94 12.08 -1.04
C THR A 161 -3.35 13.19 -0.19
N LEU A 162 -3.10 12.91 1.10
CA LEU A 162 -2.42 13.82 2.02
C LEU A 162 -0.90 13.69 1.79
N VAL A 163 -0.31 14.69 1.16
CA VAL A 163 1.09 14.62 0.73
C VAL A 163 2.00 15.15 1.83
N VAL A 164 2.72 14.25 2.49
CA VAL A 164 3.75 14.58 3.48
C VAL A 164 5.11 14.17 2.93
N THR A 165 6.07 15.10 2.97
CA THR A 165 7.42 14.88 2.43
C THR A 165 8.13 13.68 3.08
N ASP A 166 7.90 13.47 4.39
CA ASP A 166 8.54 12.37 5.15
C ASP A 166 8.10 10.98 4.66
N ASP A 167 6.92 10.86 4.04
CA ASP A 167 6.46 9.60 3.45
C ASP A 167 7.37 9.14 2.30
N LEU A 168 8.07 10.07 1.62
CA LEU A 168 9.02 9.72 0.56
C LEU A 168 10.20 8.89 1.08
N LEU A 169 10.66 9.15 2.31
CA LEU A 169 11.71 8.34 2.93
C LEU A 169 11.22 6.91 3.15
N THR A 170 10.00 6.76 3.67
CA THR A 170 9.38 5.44 3.86
C THR A 170 9.22 4.70 2.54
N LEU A 171 8.78 5.39 1.48
CA LEU A 171 8.64 4.79 0.15
C LEU A 171 9.98 4.37 -0.46
N ARG A 172 11.02 5.19 -0.29
CA ARG A 172 12.39 4.83 -0.70
C ARG A 172 12.89 3.60 0.03
N ASN A 173 12.63 3.49 1.34
CA ASN A 173 12.99 2.31 2.12
C ASN A 173 12.22 1.05 1.66
N PHE A 174 10.96 1.17 1.26
CA PHE A 174 10.22 0.05 0.66
C PHE A 174 10.75 -0.34 -0.72
N ALA A 175 11.18 0.63 -1.53
CA ALA A 175 11.64 0.38 -2.88
C ALA A 175 13.08 -0.14 -2.94
N TYR A 176 13.94 0.37 -2.07
CA TYR A 176 15.39 0.16 -2.14
C TYR A 176 16.02 -0.37 -0.86
N GLY A 177 15.26 -0.47 0.24
CA GLY A 177 15.80 -0.87 1.54
C GLY A 177 16.36 -2.30 1.58
N ASP A 178 15.99 -3.15 0.62
CA ASP A 178 16.53 -4.50 0.44
C ASP A 178 17.57 -4.57 -0.70
N THR A 179 17.92 -3.43 -1.29
CA THR A 179 18.99 -3.36 -2.29
C THR A 179 20.31 -3.02 -1.55
N PRO A 180 21.25 -3.95 -1.46
CA PRO A 180 22.51 -3.70 -0.81
C PRO A 180 23.35 -2.71 -1.62
N ASP A 181 24.23 -1.97 -0.96
CA ASP A 181 25.23 -1.17 -1.64
C ASP A 181 26.18 -2.10 -2.44
N LEU A 182 26.54 -1.66 -3.63
CA LEU A 182 27.43 -2.42 -4.50
C LEU A 182 28.82 -2.67 -3.87
N GLU A 183 29.30 -1.73 -3.06
CA GLU A 183 30.56 -1.85 -2.33
C GLU A 183 30.43 -2.91 -1.24
N ALA A 184 29.35 -2.90 -0.46
CA ALA A 184 29.06 -3.91 0.55
C ALA A 184 28.96 -5.33 -0.06
N VAL A 185 28.36 -5.47 -1.25
CA VAL A 185 28.33 -6.75 -1.97
C VAL A 185 29.72 -7.20 -2.41
N ARG A 186 30.56 -6.28 -2.89
CA ARG A 186 31.94 -6.60 -3.28
C ARG A 186 32.78 -7.03 -2.09
N GLU A 187 32.64 -6.37 -0.95
CA GLU A 187 33.33 -6.74 0.30
C GLU A 187 32.89 -8.12 0.79
N LEU A 188 31.58 -8.40 0.75
CA LEU A 188 31.04 -9.72 1.08
C LEU A 188 31.64 -10.82 0.17
N LEU A 189 31.68 -10.57 -1.14
CA LEU A 189 32.27 -11.52 -2.10
C LEU A 189 33.77 -11.70 -1.90
N ALA A 190 34.51 -10.65 -1.56
CA ALA A 190 35.92 -10.73 -1.24
C ALA A 190 36.18 -11.53 0.04
N ASP A 191 35.36 -11.33 1.07
CA ASP A 191 35.41 -12.08 2.33
C ASP A 191 35.16 -13.59 2.08
N LEU A 192 34.13 -13.92 1.29
CA LEU A 192 33.84 -15.30 0.90
C LEU A 192 34.98 -15.94 0.09
N ASN A 193 35.55 -15.22 -0.87
CA ASN A 193 36.68 -15.73 -1.68
C ASN A 193 37.97 -15.89 -0.90
N GLY A 194 38.20 -15.08 0.13
CA GLY A 194 39.37 -15.17 0.99
C GLY A 194 39.40 -16.43 1.88
N HIS A 195 38.27 -17.12 2.02
CA HIS A 195 38.13 -18.28 2.89
C HIS A 195 38.10 -19.62 2.14
N GLN A 196 38.27 -19.64 0.81
CA GLN A 196 38.19 -20.85 -0.02
C GLN A 196 39.28 -21.91 0.23
N GLU A 197 40.25 -21.67 1.10
CA GLU A 197 41.33 -22.62 1.37
C GLU A 197 41.07 -23.61 2.53
N THR A 198 39.89 -23.55 3.18
CA THR A 198 39.53 -24.48 4.27
C THR A 198 38.27 -25.24 3.97
N ASP A 199 38.34 -26.56 3.97
CA ASP A 199 37.34 -27.52 3.48
C ASP A 199 35.96 -27.54 4.17
N ASP A 200 35.75 -26.88 5.30
CA ASP A 200 34.45 -26.75 5.96
C ASP A 200 34.38 -25.42 6.72
N MET A 201 33.66 -24.44 6.18
CA MET A 201 33.44 -23.16 6.84
C MET A 201 31.99 -23.05 7.31
N GLU A 202 31.79 -23.06 8.62
CA GLU A 202 30.52 -22.71 9.23
C GLU A 202 30.34 -21.17 9.17
N LEU A 203 29.64 -20.68 8.15
CA LEU A 203 29.30 -19.25 8.01
C LEU A 203 27.97 -18.96 8.68
N SER A 204 28.00 -18.12 9.69
CA SER A 204 26.79 -17.52 10.23
C SER A 204 26.29 -16.43 9.29
N PHE A 205 25.15 -16.65 8.65
CA PHE A 205 24.49 -15.61 7.83
C PHE A 205 24.22 -14.32 8.60
N PHE A 206 24.00 -14.44 9.91
CA PHE A 206 23.75 -13.29 10.78
C PHE A 206 25.03 -12.45 10.96
N ASP A 207 26.18 -13.12 11.13
CA ASP A 207 27.47 -12.43 11.28
C ASP A 207 27.90 -11.75 9.97
N LEU A 208 27.69 -12.41 8.83
CA LEU A 208 27.93 -11.82 7.51
C LEU A 208 27.02 -10.59 7.27
N ALA A 209 25.74 -10.71 7.61
CA ALA A 209 24.79 -9.61 7.50
C ALA A 209 25.22 -8.41 8.34
N GLY A 210 25.66 -8.63 9.59
CA GLY A 210 26.13 -7.56 10.49
C GLY A 210 27.47 -6.96 10.07
N ARG A 211 28.40 -7.78 9.57
CA ARG A 211 29.76 -7.35 9.17
C ARG A 211 29.73 -6.44 7.94
N HIS A 212 28.89 -6.75 6.97
CA HIS A 212 28.81 -6.04 5.70
C HIS A 212 27.62 -5.07 5.60
N ASP A 213 26.88 -4.85 6.70
CA ASP A 213 25.67 -4.00 6.74
C ASP A 213 24.64 -4.36 5.62
N ILE A 214 24.51 -5.65 5.36
CA ILE A 214 23.57 -6.20 4.39
C ILE A 214 22.43 -6.91 5.13
N ARG A 215 21.18 -6.69 4.75
CA ARG A 215 20.05 -7.39 5.38
C ARG A 215 20.18 -8.91 5.24
N LEU A 216 19.87 -9.64 6.31
CA LEU A 216 19.96 -11.09 6.37
C LEU A 216 19.28 -11.82 5.21
N LEU A 217 18.09 -11.34 4.80
CA LEU A 217 17.36 -11.89 3.65
C LEU A 217 18.16 -11.74 2.35
N VAL A 218 18.82 -10.60 2.17
CA VAL A 218 19.62 -10.30 0.97
C VAL A 218 20.89 -11.17 0.96
N VAL A 219 21.57 -11.33 2.12
CA VAL A 219 22.72 -12.25 2.23
C VAL A 219 22.33 -13.66 1.83
N ARG A 220 21.21 -14.18 2.35
CA ARG A 220 20.70 -15.51 1.98
C ARG A 220 20.43 -15.62 0.47
N THR A 221 19.78 -14.61 -0.10
CA THR A 221 19.49 -14.60 -1.53
C THR A 221 20.77 -14.58 -2.36
N LEU A 222 21.74 -13.73 -2.02
CA LEU A 222 23.03 -13.67 -2.73
C LEU A 222 23.77 -15.02 -2.68
N LEU A 223 23.82 -15.66 -1.51
CA LEU A 223 24.48 -16.96 -1.36
C LEU A 223 23.79 -18.05 -2.16
N THR A 224 22.45 -18.07 -2.21
CA THR A 224 21.69 -19.01 -3.05
C THR A 224 22.00 -18.84 -4.56
N TYR A 225 22.36 -17.66 -5.02
CA TYR A 225 22.78 -17.42 -6.42
C TYR A 225 24.23 -17.77 -6.69
N LEU A 226 25.05 -18.00 -5.65
CA LEU A 226 26.47 -18.37 -5.75
C LEU A 226 26.69 -19.89 -5.67
N GLU A 227 25.70 -20.64 -5.20
CA GLU A 227 25.66 -22.11 -5.25
C GLU A 227 25.38 -22.61 -6.69
#